data_c73bc90de6959d1488c5d24ad07b75a3
#
_entry.id   c73bc90de6959d1488c5d24ad07b75a3
#
_cell.length_a   1.000
_cell.length_b   1.000
_cell.length_c   1.000
_cell.angle_alpha   90.00
_cell.angle_beta   90.00
_cell.angle_gamma   90.00
#
_symmetry.space_group_name_H-M   'P 1'
#
loop_
_entity.id
_entity.type
_entity.pdbx_description
1 polymer ?
#
loop_
_entity_poly.entity_id
_entity_poly.type
_entity_poly.pdbx_seq_one_letter_code
_entity_poly.pdbx_strand_id
1 'polypeptide(L)'
;MKEKSRHFLLLTASTLIMAAGTYFFKFTNNFTFGGITGLAVLVAKTGIMSASDFTFIMNMFLLAVGFFVLGKKFAAKTAYCSILLSVSLSVLERVCPMGRPLTNQPMLELCFAIALPALGSAILFNIGSSSGGTDIIAMILKKYSSIDIGRALLFTDLLITVAGCFMFDIETGLYSFLGLAIRSFMIDTFIESFNLSKYCHVVCDHPQPVCDFIVHTLHRSATVCHAQGAFSGKDKYIVLTALNRPQAVRLRNYIKETQPEAFILISNTSEIIGKGFHSI
;
A
#
# COMPACT_ATOMS: atom_id res chain seq x y z
N MET A 1 -21.67 10.07 -6.80
CA MET A 1 -21.66 10.34 -5.34
C MET A 1 -21.05 9.21 -4.52
N LYS A 2 -21.41 7.94 -4.72
CA LYS A 2 -20.89 6.77 -3.95
C LYS A 2 -19.35 6.61 -4.00
N GLU A 3 -18.71 6.92 -5.11
CA GLU A 3 -17.27 6.73 -5.29
C GLU A 3 -16.44 7.76 -4.50
N LYS A 4 -16.82 9.02 -4.51
CA LYS A 4 -16.17 10.08 -3.71
C LYS A 4 -16.28 9.81 -2.20
N SER A 5 -17.46 9.35 -1.74
CA SER A 5 -17.68 8.98 -0.34
C SER A 5 -16.81 7.78 0.08
N ARG A 6 -16.67 6.77 -0.79
CA ARG A 6 -15.80 5.62 -0.55
C ARG A 6 -14.32 6.02 -0.44
N HIS A 7 -13.84 6.90 -1.34
CA HIS A 7 -12.46 7.39 -1.28
C HIS A 7 -12.20 8.16 0.02
N PHE A 8 -13.13 9.02 0.43
CA PHE A 8 -13.01 9.78 1.67
C PHE A 8 -12.98 8.86 2.91
N LEU A 9 -13.84 7.86 2.94
CA LEU A 9 -13.85 6.88 4.03
C LEU A 9 -12.55 6.08 4.10
N LEU A 10 -11.98 5.70 2.95
CA LEU A 10 -10.67 5.02 2.91
C LEU A 10 -9.55 5.92 3.42
N LEU A 11 -9.51 7.20 3.04
CA LEU A 11 -8.53 8.17 3.55
C LEU A 11 -8.60 8.28 5.07
N THR A 12 -9.81 8.41 5.61
CA THR A 12 -10.03 8.55 7.06
C THR A 12 -9.66 7.27 7.81
N ALA A 13 -10.19 6.12 7.38
CA ALA A 13 -9.94 4.85 8.05
C ALA A 13 -8.45 4.45 8.04
N SER A 14 -7.78 4.58 6.90
CA SER A 14 -6.34 4.26 6.81
C SER A 14 -5.49 5.18 7.68
N THR A 15 -5.82 6.47 7.75
CA THR A 15 -5.10 7.43 8.60
C THR A 15 -5.31 7.13 10.09
N LEU A 16 -6.53 6.77 10.51
CA LEU A 16 -6.80 6.39 11.90
C LEU A 16 -6.10 5.08 12.30
N ILE A 17 -6.06 4.09 11.39
CA ILE A 17 -5.29 2.85 11.61
C ILE A 17 -3.80 3.17 11.81
N MET A 18 -3.25 4.07 10.98
CA MET A 18 -1.86 4.52 11.14
C MET A 18 -1.63 5.23 12.47
N ALA A 19 -2.54 6.13 12.87
CA ALA A 19 -2.44 6.83 14.14
C ALA A 19 -2.41 5.87 15.33
N ALA A 20 -3.30 4.88 15.32
CA ALA A 20 -3.34 3.86 16.36
C ALA A 20 -2.04 3.03 16.42
N GLY A 21 -1.56 2.52 15.29
CA GLY A 21 -0.30 1.77 15.21
C GLY A 21 0.91 2.59 15.66
N THR A 22 0.95 3.87 15.29
CA THR A 22 2.05 4.77 15.65
C THR A 22 2.00 5.13 17.13
N TYR A 23 0.85 5.49 17.66
CA TYR A 23 0.74 5.94 19.03
C TYR A 23 0.91 4.78 20.02
N PHE A 24 0.09 3.73 19.93
CA PHE A 24 0.05 2.68 20.93
C PHE A 24 1.25 1.73 20.91
N PHE A 25 1.87 1.51 19.76
CA PHE A 25 2.92 0.49 19.63
C PHE A 25 4.29 1.07 19.32
N LYS A 26 4.36 2.15 18.52
CA LYS A 26 5.64 2.68 18.09
C LYS A 26 6.22 3.69 19.08
N PHE A 27 5.44 4.71 19.49
CA PHE A 27 5.91 5.76 20.39
C PHE A 27 6.23 5.21 21.78
N THR A 28 5.41 4.31 22.29
CA THR A 28 5.55 3.68 23.60
C THR A 28 6.81 2.82 23.72
N ASN A 29 7.27 2.23 22.61
CA ASN A 29 8.49 1.41 22.55
C ASN A 29 9.73 2.17 22.04
N ASN A 30 9.63 3.46 21.78
CA ASN A 30 10.71 4.28 21.24
C ASN A 30 11.28 3.78 19.90
N PHE A 31 10.47 3.10 19.07
CA PHE A 31 10.92 2.65 17.76
C PHE A 31 11.12 3.82 16.80
N THR A 32 12.29 3.94 16.18
CA THR A 32 12.73 5.11 15.40
C THR A 32 12.56 4.97 13.89
N PHE A 33 12.02 3.85 13.38
CA PHE A 33 11.70 3.70 11.97
C PHE A 33 10.45 4.52 11.56
N GLY A 34 10.23 4.69 10.25
CA GLY A 34 9.01 5.31 9.71
C GLY A 34 9.09 6.84 9.64
N GLY A 35 10.19 7.34 9.13
CA GLY A 35 10.38 8.72 8.71
C GLY A 35 10.19 9.76 9.79
N ILE A 36 9.36 10.76 9.53
CA ILE A 36 9.13 11.86 10.47
C ILE A 36 8.65 11.39 11.84
N THR A 37 7.80 10.36 11.90
CA THR A 37 7.38 9.81 13.19
C THR A 37 8.52 9.08 13.92
N GLY A 38 9.52 8.55 13.20
CA GLY A 38 10.77 8.05 13.78
C GLY A 38 11.66 9.18 14.30
N LEU A 39 11.83 10.24 13.50
CA LEU A 39 12.56 11.45 13.92
C LEU A 39 11.89 12.11 15.12
N ALA A 40 10.56 12.09 15.19
CA ALA A 40 9.80 12.61 16.33
C ALA A 40 10.13 11.88 17.64
N VAL A 41 10.35 10.57 17.60
CA VAL A 41 10.80 9.79 18.78
C VAL A 41 12.18 10.26 19.24
N LEU A 42 13.12 10.54 18.31
CA LEU A 42 14.44 11.05 18.63
C LEU A 42 14.36 12.44 19.31
N VAL A 43 13.53 13.33 18.76
CA VAL A 43 13.34 14.68 19.32
C VAL A 43 12.66 14.62 20.68
N ALA A 44 11.65 13.78 20.85
CA ALA A 44 11.00 13.59 22.15
C ALA A 44 11.98 13.10 23.24
N LYS A 45 12.95 12.25 22.87
CA LYS A 45 14.02 11.80 23.79
C LYS A 45 14.89 12.96 24.32
N THR A 46 15.07 14.04 23.54
CA THR A 46 15.81 15.22 24.00
C THR A 46 15.00 16.08 24.95
N GLY A 47 13.70 15.86 25.11
CA GLY A 47 12.83 16.66 25.98
C GLY A 47 12.44 18.03 25.41
N ILE A 48 12.81 18.37 24.16
CA ILE A 48 12.54 19.69 23.57
C ILE A 48 11.03 19.84 23.27
N MET A 49 10.40 18.81 22.75
CA MET A 49 8.95 18.78 22.44
C MET A 49 8.42 17.37 22.38
N SER A 50 7.06 17.22 22.38
CA SER A 50 6.43 15.91 22.24
C SER A 50 6.61 15.35 20.83
N ALA A 51 6.54 14.01 20.71
CA ALA A 51 6.60 13.35 19.40
C ALA A 51 5.44 13.77 18.47
N SER A 52 4.27 14.00 19.04
CA SER A 52 3.09 14.42 18.30
C SER A 52 3.21 15.85 17.77
N ASP A 53 3.70 16.79 18.58
CA ASP A 53 3.87 18.18 18.16
C ASP A 53 4.94 18.31 17.09
N PHE A 54 6.08 17.62 17.24
CA PHE A 54 7.12 17.60 16.22
C PHE A 54 6.60 17.02 14.91
N THR A 55 5.85 15.92 14.98
CA THR A 55 5.22 15.30 13.80
C THR A 55 4.31 16.28 13.09
N PHE A 56 3.51 17.05 13.82
CA PHE A 56 2.62 18.07 13.25
C PHE A 56 3.39 19.14 12.47
N ILE A 57 4.40 19.74 13.09
CA ILE A 57 5.20 20.82 12.49
C ILE A 57 5.90 20.33 11.21
N MET A 58 6.56 19.19 11.28
CA MET A 58 7.29 18.63 10.14
C MET A 58 6.38 18.18 9.00
N ASN A 59 5.21 17.64 9.33
CA ASN A 59 4.22 17.30 8.32
C ASN A 59 3.73 18.54 7.55
N MET A 60 3.50 19.66 8.23
CA MET A 60 3.09 20.91 7.59
C MET A 60 4.18 21.45 6.65
N PHE A 61 5.43 21.39 7.09
CA PHE A 61 6.57 21.80 6.27
C PHE A 61 6.71 20.95 5.00
N LEU A 62 6.73 19.62 5.14
CA LEU A 62 6.87 18.71 4.00
C LEU A 62 5.64 18.72 3.08
N LEU A 63 4.47 19.02 3.62
CA LEU A 63 3.26 19.20 2.81
C LEU A 63 3.40 20.38 1.84
N ALA A 64 4.01 21.49 2.29
CA ALA A 64 4.29 22.64 1.43
C ALA A 64 5.21 22.23 0.26
N VAL A 65 6.28 21.47 0.54
CA VAL A 65 7.17 20.92 -0.50
C VAL A 65 6.41 20.02 -1.47
N GLY A 66 5.59 19.10 -0.94
CA GLY A 66 4.79 18.17 -1.75
C GLY A 66 3.79 18.88 -2.67
N PHE A 67 3.23 20.00 -2.22
CA PHE A 67 2.32 20.80 -3.03
C PHE A 67 2.96 21.28 -4.34
N PHE A 68 4.18 21.78 -4.27
CA PHE A 68 4.89 22.30 -5.46
C PHE A 68 5.35 21.18 -6.40
N VAL A 69 5.70 20.00 -5.88
CA VAL A 69 6.32 18.92 -6.68
C VAL A 69 5.29 17.92 -7.21
N LEU A 70 4.34 17.49 -6.37
CA LEU A 70 3.38 16.42 -6.70
C LEU A 70 2.01 16.93 -7.17
N GLY A 71 1.78 18.23 -7.07
CA GLY A 71 0.60 18.89 -7.60
C GLY A 71 -0.61 18.95 -6.65
N LYS A 72 -1.58 19.80 -7.02
CA LYS A 72 -2.72 20.20 -6.16
C LYS A 72 -3.62 19.05 -5.70
N LYS A 73 -3.87 18.05 -6.57
CA LYS A 73 -4.77 16.92 -6.24
C LYS A 73 -4.17 16.00 -5.17
N PHE A 74 -2.88 15.70 -5.29
CA PHE A 74 -2.14 14.92 -4.31
C PHE A 74 -2.05 15.69 -2.99
N ALA A 75 -1.63 16.95 -3.05
CA ALA A 75 -1.45 17.80 -1.90
C ALA A 75 -2.73 17.97 -1.06
N ALA A 76 -3.88 18.16 -1.70
CA ALA A 76 -5.15 18.30 -0.98
C ALA A 76 -5.55 17.04 -0.19
N LYS A 77 -5.39 15.85 -0.78
CA LYS A 77 -5.65 14.58 -0.08
C LYS A 77 -4.64 14.36 1.06
N THR A 78 -3.35 14.61 0.77
CA THR A 78 -2.28 14.46 1.75
C THR A 78 -2.40 15.45 2.89
N ALA A 79 -2.82 16.71 2.62
CA ALA A 79 -3.10 17.69 3.66
C ALA A 79 -4.16 17.19 4.63
N TYR A 80 -5.26 16.66 4.12
CA TYR A 80 -6.32 16.08 4.95
C TYR A 80 -5.77 14.95 5.83
N CYS A 81 -5.03 13.99 5.24
CA CYS A 81 -4.47 12.84 5.97
C CYS A 81 -3.42 13.27 7.00
N SER A 82 -2.51 14.21 6.63
CA SER A 82 -1.47 14.71 7.54
C SER A 82 -2.05 15.44 8.74
N ILE A 83 -3.05 16.30 8.52
CA ILE A 83 -3.74 17.00 9.60
C ILE A 83 -4.49 16.00 10.49
N LEU A 84 -5.24 15.07 9.88
CA LEU A 84 -5.99 14.06 10.62
C LEU A 84 -5.04 13.16 11.45
N LEU A 85 -3.91 12.71 10.88
CA LEU A 85 -2.91 11.92 11.58
C LEU A 85 -2.35 12.69 12.78
N SER A 86 -1.88 13.92 12.56
CA SER A 86 -1.25 14.72 13.60
C SER A 86 -2.24 15.09 14.72
N VAL A 87 -3.47 15.46 14.37
CA VAL A 87 -4.54 15.72 15.35
C VAL A 87 -4.88 14.44 16.13
N SER A 88 -4.98 13.30 15.44
CA SER A 88 -5.26 12.01 16.10
C SER A 88 -4.17 11.62 17.09
N LEU A 89 -2.88 11.81 16.73
CA LEU A 89 -1.76 11.55 17.64
C LEU A 89 -1.82 12.49 18.86
N SER A 90 -2.03 13.78 18.65
CA SER A 90 -2.13 14.78 19.75
C SER A 90 -3.34 14.52 20.67
N VAL A 91 -4.46 14.09 20.10
CA VAL A 91 -5.65 13.72 20.88
C VAL A 91 -5.39 12.45 21.69
N LEU A 92 -4.80 11.42 21.08
CA LEU A 92 -4.47 10.17 21.78
C LEU A 92 -3.47 10.44 22.94
N GLU A 93 -2.47 11.29 22.71
CA GLU A 93 -1.50 11.66 23.75
C GLU A 93 -2.15 12.35 24.95
N ARG A 94 -3.19 13.16 24.73
CA ARG A 94 -3.91 13.88 25.81
C ARG A 94 -4.98 13.02 26.49
N VAL A 95 -5.72 12.21 25.73
CA VAL A 95 -6.86 11.42 26.22
C VAL A 95 -6.41 10.11 26.85
N CYS A 96 -5.35 9.50 26.32
CA CYS A 96 -4.83 8.22 26.77
C CYS A 96 -3.32 8.27 26.90
N PRO A 97 -2.77 9.07 27.86
CA PRO A 97 -1.33 9.20 28.03
C PRO A 97 -0.71 7.85 28.42
N MET A 98 0.21 7.36 27.58
CA MET A 98 0.88 6.08 27.76
C MET A 98 2.34 6.30 28.19
N GLY A 99 2.65 6.01 29.44
CA GLY A 99 4.02 6.05 29.97
C GLY A 99 4.82 4.76 29.80
N ARG A 100 4.22 3.71 29.27
CA ARG A 100 4.85 2.39 29.06
C ARG A 100 4.16 1.63 27.92
N PRO A 101 4.86 0.63 27.31
CA PRO A 101 4.28 -0.27 26.32
C PRO A 101 3.01 -0.99 26.82
N LEU A 102 2.13 -1.39 25.89
CA LEU A 102 0.89 -2.13 26.20
C LEU A 102 1.18 -3.54 26.72
N THR A 103 2.25 -4.14 26.24
CA THR A 103 2.65 -5.50 26.64
C THR A 103 4.13 -5.52 27.04
N ASN A 104 4.54 -6.61 27.71
CA ASN A 104 5.96 -6.84 28.04
C ASN A 104 6.69 -7.63 26.95
N GLN A 105 6.18 -7.62 25.71
CA GLN A 105 6.74 -8.37 24.58
C GLN A 105 7.08 -7.42 23.41
N PRO A 106 8.28 -6.84 23.36
CA PRO A 106 8.65 -5.84 22.34
C PRO A 106 8.49 -6.34 20.92
N MET A 107 8.76 -7.62 20.65
CA MET A 107 8.59 -8.21 19.33
C MET A 107 7.13 -8.25 18.88
N LEU A 108 6.20 -8.55 19.78
CA LEU A 108 4.76 -8.51 19.47
C LEU A 108 4.32 -7.09 19.16
N GLU A 109 4.76 -6.12 19.93
CA GLU A 109 4.45 -4.72 19.71
C GLU A 109 5.07 -4.20 18.41
N LEU A 110 6.29 -4.63 18.08
CA LEU A 110 6.93 -4.33 16.81
C LEU A 110 6.07 -4.80 15.61
N CYS A 111 5.49 -6.00 15.68
CA CYS A 111 4.61 -6.49 14.62
C CYS A 111 3.43 -5.53 14.36
N PHE A 112 2.77 -5.04 15.41
CA PHE A 112 1.66 -4.09 15.27
C PHE A 112 2.15 -2.69 14.89
N ALA A 113 3.30 -2.24 15.43
CA ALA A 113 3.92 -0.97 15.07
C ALA A 113 4.30 -0.90 13.58
N ILE A 114 4.55 -2.05 12.94
CA ILE A 114 4.82 -2.16 11.51
C ILE A 114 3.52 -2.34 10.72
N ALA A 115 2.72 -3.37 11.05
CA ALA A 115 1.60 -3.81 10.22
C ALA A 115 0.52 -2.74 10.05
N LEU A 116 0.11 -2.06 11.13
CA LEU A 116 -0.95 -1.06 11.09
C LEU A 116 -0.54 0.17 10.25
N PRO A 117 0.63 0.82 10.50
CA PRO A 117 1.04 1.93 9.66
C PRO A 117 1.38 1.53 8.22
N ALA A 118 1.96 0.34 7.99
CA ALA A 118 2.26 -0.12 6.63
C ALA A 118 0.98 -0.33 5.81
N LEU A 119 -0.05 -0.96 6.38
CA LEU A 119 -1.35 -1.12 5.74
C LEU A 119 -2.00 0.22 5.43
N GLY A 120 -2.01 1.14 6.40
CA GLY A 120 -2.56 2.49 6.20
C GLY A 120 -1.81 3.25 5.12
N SER A 121 -0.47 3.29 5.14
CA SER A 121 0.36 3.93 4.11
C SER A 121 0.12 3.33 2.73
N ALA A 122 0.06 2.00 2.61
CA ALA A 122 -0.17 1.32 1.33
C ALA A 122 -1.53 1.69 0.72
N ILE A 123 -2.61 1.77 1.54
CA ILE A 123 -3.92 2.24 1.08
C ILE A 123 -3.84 3.69 0.61
N LEU A 124 -3.19 4.58 1.38
CA LEU A 124 -3.05 5.98 1.00
C LEU A 124 -2.28 6.15 -0.32
N PHE A 125 -1.15 5.47 -0.49
CA PHE A 125 -0.37 5.50 -1.73
C PHE A 125 -1.15 4.97 -2.92
N ASN A 126 -1.92 3.91 -2.74
CA ASN A 126 -2.73 3.32 -3.81
C ASN A 126 -3.84 4.25 -4.32
N ILE A 127 -4.36 5.14 -3.47
CA ILE A 127 -5.37 6.15 -3.87
C ILE A 127 -4.77 7.52 -4.21
N GLY A 128 -3.45 7.59 -4.37
CA GLY A 128 -2.71 8.80 -4.74
C GLY A 128 -2.74 9.87 -3.63
N SER A 129 -2.41 9.47 -2.41
CA SER A 129 -2.25 10.29 -1.22
C SER A 129 -1.08 9.78 -0.38
N SER A 130 -0.74 10.47 0.70
CA SER A 130 0.21 10.00 1.72
C SER A 130 -0.20 10.49 3.11
N SER A 131 0.47 9.97 4.13
CA SER A 131 0.26 10.44 5.51
C SER A 131 0.98 11.77 5.82
N GLY A 132 1.76 12.27 4.89
CA GLY A 132 2.70 13.38 5.11
C GLY A 132 4.12 12.87 5.39
N GLY A 133 4.95 13.73 5.96
CA GLY A 133 6.29 13.34 6.38
C GLY A 133 7.18 12.86 5.23
N THR A 134 8.10 11.93 5.53
CA THR A 134 9.01 11.33 4.54
C THR A 134 8.28 10.54 3.46
N ASP A 135 7.02 10.16 3.67
CA ASP A 135 6.18 9.57 2.63
C ASP A 135 6.07 10.48 1.39
N ILE A 136 6.05 11.82 1.59
CA ILE A 136 6.08 12.80 0.49
C ILE A 136 7.40 12.71 -0.27
N ILE A 137 8.53 12.57 0.45
CA ILE A 137 9.85 12.44 -0.17
C ILE A 137 9.91 11.14 -0.98
N ALA A 138 9.41 10.04 -0.44
CA ALA A 138 9.34 8.75 -1.15
C ALA A 138 8.49 8.85 -2.43
N MET A 139 7.36 9.55 -2.38
CA MET A 139 6.53 9.80 -3.56
C MET A 139 7.22 10.70 -4.61
N ILE A 140 8.03 11.66 -4.18
CA ILE A 140 8.86 12.47 -5.08
C ILE A 140 9.92 11.60 -5.74
N LEU A 141 10.61 10.76 -4.97
CA LEU A 141 11.59 9.81 -5.52
C LEU A 141 10.95 8.87 -6.52
N LYS A 142 9.79 8.27 -6.21
CA LYS A 142 9.04 7.44 -7.15
C LYS A 142 8.66 8.18 -8.44
N LYS A 143 8.30 9.47 -8.34
CA LYS A 143 7.92 10.26 -9.52
C LYS A 143 9.08 10.46 -10.50
N TYR A 144 10.31 10.60 -10.00
CA TYR A 144 11.50 10.88 -10.80
C TYR A 144 12.42 9.67 -11.00
N SER A 145 12.08 8.51 -10.43
CA SER A 145 12.82 7.27 -10.59
C SER A 145 11.87 6.07 -10.72
N SER A 146 12.37 4.93 -11.16
CA SER A 146 11.63 3.67 -11.25
C SER A 146 11.63 2.86 -9.95
N ILE A 147 11.95 3.49 -8.81
CA ILE A 147 12.07 2.82 -7.52
C ILE A 147 10.67 2.62 -6.91
N ASP A 148 10.43 1.45 -6.31
CA ASP A 148 9.20 1.17 -5.56
C ASP A 148 9.10 2.06 -4.32
N ILE A 149 7.87 2.30 -3.86
CA ILE A 149 7.62 3.22 -2.73
C ILE A 149 8.28 2.73 -1.45
N GLY A 150 8.21 1.42 -1.14
CA GLY A 150 8.82 0.87 0.06
C GLY A 150 10.35 0.99 0.03
N ARG A 151 10.98 0.75 -1.13
CA ARG A 151 12.43 0.98 -1.29
C ARG A 151 12.80 2.45 -1.12
N ALA A 152 12.00 3.37 -1.68
CA ALA A 152 12.21 4.80 -1.48
C ALA A 152 12.11 5.19 0.01
N LEU A 153 11.13 4.65 0.73
CA LEU A 153 10.98 4.83 2.19
C LEU A 153 12.16 4.25 2.95
N LEU A 154 12.67 3.08 2.56
CA LEU A 154 13.84 2.49 3.19
C LEU A 154 15.05 3.43 3.11
N PHE A 155 15.33 4.00 1.95
CA PHE A 155 16.45 4.93 1.79
C PHE A 155 16.26 6.23 2.56
N THR A 156 15.06 6.81 2.55
CA THR A 156 14.79 8.07 3.25
C THR A 156 14.83 7.93 4.76
N ASP A 157 14.39 6.79 5.28
CA ASP A 157 14.23 6.57 6.72
C ASP A 157 15.47 5.92 7.35
N LEU A 158 16.42 5.40 6.54
CA LEU A 158 17.60 4.68 7.01
C LEU A 158 18.47 5.53 7.93
N LEU A 159 18.75 6.77 7.54
CA LEU A 159 19.57 7.69 8.36
C LEU A 159 18.92 7.97 9.71
N ILE A 160 17.62 8.13 9.75
CA ILE A 160 16.86 8.38 10.99
C ILE A 160 16.94 7.16 11.90
N THR A 161 16.78 5.97 11.33
CA THR A 161 16.84 4.72 12.09
C THR A 161 18.24 4.46 12.63
N VAL A 162 19.27 4.71 11.83
CA VAL A 162 20.68 4.62 12.28
C VAL A 162 20.96 5.60 13.40
N ALA A 163 20.51 6.85 13.31
CA ALA A 163 20.63 7.82 14.40
C ALA A 163 19.95 7.31 15.69
N GLY A 164 18.81 6.62 15.55
CA GLY A 164 18.12 5.98 16.67
C GLY A 164 18.95 4.93 17.38
N CYS A 165 19.74 4.15 16.65
CA CYS A 165 20.63 3.13 17.24
C CYS A 165 21.71 3.73 18.17
N PHE A 166 22.09 5.00 17.96
CA PHE A 166 23.06 5.70 18.82
C PHE A 166 22.41 6.43 20.02
N MET A 167 21.10 6.72 19.95
CA MET A 167 20.39 7.47 21.00
C MET A 167 19.68 6.57 22.00
N PHE A 168 19.33 5.36 21.62
CA PHE A 168 18.65 4.37 22.46
C PHE A 168 19.57 3.18 22.71
N ASP A 169 19.10 2.23 23.50
CA ASP A 169 19.77 0.96 23.73
C ASP A 169 19.86 0.10 22.43
N ILE A 170 20.81 -0.82 22.42
CA ILE A 170 21.09 -1.66 21.25
C ILE A 170 19.84 -2.47 20.83
N GLU A 171 19.07 -2.95 21.81
CA GLU A 171 17.86 -3.74 21.55
C GLU A 171 16.82 -2.94 20.79
N THR A 172 16.49 -1.73 21.25
CA THR A 172 15.57 -0.79 20.58
C THR A 172 16.08 -0.39 19.19
N GLY A 173 17.39 -0.21 19.04
CA GLY A 173 18.03 0.07 17.76
C GLY A 173 17.85 -1.09 16.76
N LEU A 174 18.11 -2.31 17.19
CA LEU A 174 17.90 -3.51 16.34
C LEU A 174 16.45 -3.71 15.95
N TYR A 175 15.51 -3.53 16.88
CA TYR A 175 14.08 -3.55 16.56
C TYR A 175 13.69 -2.46 15.56
N SER A 176 14.25 -1.27 15.69
CA SER A 176 13.99 -0.17 14.77
C SER A 176 14.50 -0.46 13.37
N PHE A 177 15.70 -1.04 13.25
CA PHE A 177 16.26 -1.45 11.96
C PHE A 177 15.44 -2.57 11.31
N LEU A 178 15.09 -3.60 12.08
CA LEU A 178 14.22 -4.68 11.63
C LEU A 178 12.84 -4.15 11.19
N GLY A 179 12.29 -3.22 11.99
CA GLY A 179 11.02 -2.55 11.69
C GLY A 179 11.05 -1.78 10.39
N LEU A 180 12.13 -1.04 10.11
CA LEU A 180 12.33 -0.33 8.84
C LEU A 180 12.31 -1.29 7.65
N ALA A 181 13.10 -2.37 7.73
CA ALA A 181 13.21 -3.34 6.64
C ALA A 181 11.86 -4.03 6.35
N ILE A 182 11.20 -4.55 7.39
CA ILE A 182 9.90 -5.23 7.25
C ILE A 182 8.82 -4.26 6.77
N ARG A 183 8.74 -3.03 7.32
CA ARG A 183 7.75 -2.02 6.91
C ARG A 183 7.88 -1.70 5.42
N SER A 184 9.10 -1.48 4.94
CA SER A 184 9.35 -1.16 3.54
C SER A 184 8.88 -2.27 2.61
N PHE A 185 9.24 -3.51 2.92
CA PHE A 185 8.78 -4.69 2.17
C PHE A 185 7.26 -4.87 2.23
N MET A 186 6.63 -4.70 3.39
CA MET A 186 5.17 -4.84 3.54
C MET A 186 4.41 -3.79 2.74
N ILE A 187 4.88 -2.54 2.68
CA ILE A 187 4.22 -1.49 1.90
C ILE A 187 4.18 -1.87 0.42
N ASP A 188 5.30 -2.30 -0.17
CA ASP A 188 5.35 -2.69 -1.58
C ASP A 188 4.46 -3.92 -1.83
N THR A 189 4.52 -4.93 -0.96
CA THR A 189 3.66 -6.13 -1.05
C THR A 189 2.17 -5.78 -0.96
N PHE A 190 1.77 -4.87 -0.09
CA PHE A 190 0.38 -4.45 0.01
C PHE A 190 -0.07 -3.66 -1.23
N ILE A 191 0.76 -2.71 -1.72
CA ILE A 191 0.44 -1.95 -2.94
C ILE A 191 0.29 -2.91 -4.13
N GLU A 192 1.22 -3.86 -4.29
CA GLU A 192 1.12 -4.88 -5.33
C GLU A 192 -0.16 -5.72 -5.18
N SER A 193 -0.46 -6.18 -3.98
CA SER A 193 -1.65 -6.98 -3.68
C SER A 193 -2.97 -6.26 -4.00
N PHE A 194 -3.03 -4.95 -3.79
CA PHE A 194 -4.22 -4.14 -4.12
C PHE A 194 -4.40 -3.96 -5.63
N ASN A 195 -3.30 -3.97 -6.38
CA ASN A 195 -3.30 -3.79 -7.84
C ASN A 195 -3.33 -5.11 -8.62
N LEU A 196 -3.30 -6.26 -7.93
CA LEU A 196 -3.31 -7.56 -8.57
C LEU A 196 -4.52 -7.75 -9.48
N SER A 197 -4.24 -7.91 -10.75
CA SER A 197 -5.17 -8.36 -11.78
C SER A 197 -4.90 -9.82 -12.15
N LYS A 198 -5.83 -10.43 -12.84
CA LYS A 198 -5.73 -11.81 -13.32
C LYS A 198 -5.61 -11.80 -14.82
N TYR A 199 -4.56 -12.41 -15.34
CA TYR A 199 -4.42 -12.69 -16.75
C TYR A 199 -4.85 -14.13 -17.00
N CYS A 200 -5.86 -14.31 -17.86
CA CYS A 200 -6.48 -15.60 -18.11
C CYS A 200 -6.19 -16.04 -19.53
N HIS A 201 -5.74 -17.28 -19.67
CA HIS A 201 -5.62 -18.00 -20.92
C HIS A 201 -6.64 -19.15 -20.90
N VAL A 202 -7.60 -19.12 -21.81
CA VAL A 202 -8.60 -20.19 -21.96
C VAL A 202 -8.32 -20.93 -23.25
N VAL A 203 -7.97 -22.20 -23.16
CA VAL A 203 -7.81 -23.08 -24.31
C VAL A 203 -9.09 -23.88 -24.48
N CYS A 204 -9.79 -23.67 -25.58
CA CYS A 204 -11.12 -24.28 -25.84
C CYS A 204 -11.31 -24.61 -27.31
N ASP A 205 -12.35 -25.40 -27.60
CA ASP A 205 -12.75 -25.77 -28.97
C ASP A 205 -13.73 -24.72 -29.54
N HIS A 206 -14.55 -24.11 -28.69
CA HIS A 206 -15.56 -23.14 -29.08
C HIS A 206 -15.32 -21.79 -28.39
N PRO A 207 -14.59 -20.87 -29.04
CA PRO A 207 -14.21 -19.59 -28.39
C PRO A 207 -15.38 -18.61 -28.26
N GLN A 208 -16.38 -18.65 -29.15
CA GLN A 208 -17.42 -17.64 -29.23
C GLN A 208 -18.24 -17.50 -27.93
N PRO A 209 -18.75 -18.58 -27.27
CA PRO A 209 -19.49 -18.46 -26.02
C PRO A 209 -18.63 -17.84 -24.89
N VAL A 210 -17.33 -18.14 -24.86
CA VAL A 210 -16.40 -17.59 -23.88
C VAL A 210 -16.18 -16.10 -24.13
N CYS A 211 -16.00 -15.70 -25.38
CA CYS A 211 -15.85 -14.30 -25.79
C CYS A 211 -17.12 -13.50 -25.47
N ASP A 212 -18.29 -14.03 -25.78
CA ASP A 212 -19.57 -13.37 -25.51
C ASP A 212 -19.76 -13.15 -24.00
N PHE A 213 -19.43 -14.14 -23.18
CA PHE A 213 -19.46 -13.98 -21.73
C PHE A 213 -18.48 -12.92 -21.24
N ILE A 214 -17.24 -12.89 -21.76
CA ILE A 214 -16.24 -11.88 -21.38
C ILE A 214 -16.70 -10.49 -21.79
N VAL A 215 -17.19 -10.31 -23.03
CA VAL A 215 -17.55 -9.00 -23.57
C VAL A 215 -18.86 -8.49 -22.97
N HIS A 216 -19.90 -9.29 -22.98
CA HIS A 216 -21.25 -8.83 -22.61
C HIS A 216 -21.56 -8.95 -21.12
N THR A 217 -20.98 -9.96 -20.42
CA THR A 217 -21.26 -10.16 -18.98
C THR A 217 -20.19 -9.57 -18.07
N LEU A 218 -18.92 -9.70 -18.46
CA LEU A 218 -17.82 -9.17 -17.65
C LEU A 218 -17.41 -7.76 -18.07
N HIS A 219 -17.88 -7.28 -19.23
CA HIS A 219 -17.54 -5.97 -19.81
C HIS A 219 -16.02 -5.76 -19.93
N ARG A 220 -15.34 -6.79 -20.49
CA ARG A 220 -13.90 -6.79 -20.74
C ARG A 220 -13.61 -7.20 -22.18
N SER A 221 -12.43 -6.86 -22.66
CA SER A 221 -11.94 -7.30 -23.97
C SER A 221 -11.36 -8.70 -23.91
N ALA A 222 -11.46 -9.42 -25.01
CA ALA A 222 -10.79 -10.70 -25.20
C ALA A 222 -10.07 -10.70 -26.55
N THR A 223 -8.96 -11.43 -26.63
CA THR A 223 -8.22 -11.67 -27.86
C THR A 223 -8.22 -13.17 -28.14
N VAL A 224 -8.57 -13.57 -29.34
CA VAL A 224 -8.60 -14.98 -29.76
C VAL A 224 -7.39 -15.25 -30.64
N CYS A 225 -6.63 -16.30 -30.31
CA CYS A 225 -5.56 -16.83 -31.12
C CYS A 225 -5.91 -18.24 -31.58
N HIS A 226 -5.66 -18.57 -32.87
CA HIS A 226 -5.71 -19.93 -33.37
C HIS A 226 -4.53 -20.75 -32.86
N ALA A 227 -4.78 -21.97 -32.46
CA ALA A 227 -3.76 -22.90 -31.96
C ALA A 227 -4.09 -24.33 -32.45
N GLN A 228 -3.11 -25.21 -32.37
CA GLN A 228 -3.31 -26.63 -32.69
C GLN A 228 -2.83 -27.48 -31.51
N GLY A 229 -3.61 -28.46 -31.14
CA GLY A 229 -3.25 -29.42 -30.11
C GLY A 229 -2.12 -30.32 -30.59
N ALA A 230 -0.93 -30.23 -29.97
CA ALA A 230 0.27 -30.96 -30.40
C ALA A 230 0.09 -32.50 -30.40
N PHE A 231 -0.71 -33.02 -29.47
CA PHE A 231 -0.96 -34.46 -29.35
C PHE A 231 -2.10 -34.92 -30.27
N SER A 232 -3.20 -34.15 -30.35
CA SER A 232 -4.40 -34.57 -31.07
C SER A 232 -4.44 -34.11 -32.53
N GLY A 233 -3.59 -33.13 -32.90
CA GLY A 233 -3.64 -32.46 -34.20
C GLY A 233 -4.90 -31.61 -34.45
N LYS A 234 -5.81 -31.52 -33.46
CA LYS A 234 -7.07 -30.78 -33.58
C LYS A 234 -6.85 -29.28 -33.44
N ASP A 235 -7.68 -28.52 -34.17
CA ASP A 235 -7.72 -27.06 -34.00
C ASP A 235 -8.27 -26.70 -32.61
N LYS A 236 -7.63 -25.74 -31.99
CA LYS A 236 -7.97 -25.16 -30.70
C LYS A 236 -7.92 -23.64 -30.78
N TYR A 237 -8.51 -22.98 -29.81
CA TYR A 237 -8.48 -21.54 -29.68
C TYR A 237 -7.96 -21.16 -28.30
N ILE A 238 -7.14 -20.13 -28.26
CA ILE A 238 -6.65 -19.52 -27.00
C ILE A 238 -7.34 -18.17 -26.86
N VAL A 239 -8.19 -18.03 -25.86
CA VAL A 239 -8.83 -16.76 -25.52
C VAL A 239 -8.03 -16.12 -24.39
N LEU A 240 -7.46 -14.94 -24.68
CA LEU A 240 -6.65 -14.14 -23.76
C LEU A 240 -7.50 -13.00 -23.20
N THR A 241 -7.51 -12.81 -21.91
CA THR A 241 -8.22 -11.69 -21.26
C THR A 241 -7.59 -11.31 -19.95
N ALA A 242 -7.72 -10.02 -19.60
CA ALA A 242 -7.27 -9.48 -18.32
C ALA A 242 -8.50 -9.07 -17.48
N LEU A 243 -8.57 -9.58 -16.26
CA LEU A 243 -9.73 -9.52 -15.39
C LEU A 243 -9.34 -9.10 -13.98
N ASN A 244 -10.27 -8.54 -13.22
CA ASN A 244 -10.10 -8.47 -11.78
C ASN A 244 -10.42 -9.82 -11.11
N ARG A 245 -10.03 -9.98 -9.84
CA ARG A 245 -10.21 -11.25 -9.11
C ARG A 245 -11.66 -11.79 -9.12
N PRO A 246 -12.71 -10.98 -8.84
CA PRO A 246 -14.10 -11.45 -8.92
C PRO A 246 -14.52 -11.87 -10.33
N GLN A 247 -14.09 -11.14 -11.37
CA GLN A 247 -14.39 -11.47 -12.76
C GLN A 247 -13.71 -12.78 -13.17
N ALA A 248 -12.48 -13.02 -12.77
CA ALA A 248 -11.77 -14.26 -13.06
C ALA A 248 -12.45 -15.49 -12.41
N VAL A 249 -12.97 -15.34 -11.19
CA VAL A 249 -13.77 -16.41 -10.55
C VAL A 249 -15.04 -16.69 -11.32
N ARG A 250 -15.76 -15.66 -11.78
CA ARG A 250 -16.97 -15.82 -12.60
C ARG A 250 -16.66 -16.50 -13.94
N LEU A 251 -15.59 -16.09 -14.62
CA LEU A 251 -15.15 -16.72 -15.87
C LEU A 251 -14.82 -18.20 -15.65
N ARG A 252 -14.04 -18.53 -14.62
CA ARG A 252 -13.70 -19.92 -14.28
C ARG A 252 -14.93 -20.78 -14.07
N ASN A 253 -15.91 -20.29 -13.32
CA ASN A 253 -17.14 -21.05 -13.05
C ASN A 253 -17.95 -21.25 -14.33
N TYR A 254 -18.10 -20.20 -15.15
CA TYR A 254 -18.77 -20.28 -16.45
C TYR A 254 -18.14 -21.32 -17.37
N ILE A 255 -16.80 -21.32 -17.51
CA ILE A 255 -16.10 -22.29 -18.36
C ILE A 255 -16.30 -23.71 -17.83
N LYS A 256 -16.24 -23.91 -16.51
CA LYS A 256 -16.42 -25.21 -15.87
C LYS A 256 -17.80 -25.81 -16.12
N GLU A 257 -18.84 -24.96 -16.23
CA GLU A 257 -20.21 -25.35 -16.50
C GLU A 257 -20.49 -25.56 -18.00
N THR A 258 -19.92 -24.72 -18.86
CA THR A 258 -20.27 -24.72 -20.30
C THR A 258 -19.32 -25.51 -21.19
N GLN A 259 -18.03 -25.57 -20.80
CA GLN A 259 -16.98 -26.27 -21.56
C GLN A 259 -16.05 -27.04 -20.62
N PRO A 260 -16.47 -28.17 -20.04
CA PRO A 260 -15.68 -28.92 -19.06
C PRO A 260 -14.31 -29.39 -19.55
N GLU A 261 -14.17 -29.59 -20.88
CA GLU A 261 -12.90 -30.00 -21.51
C GLU A 261 -11.95 -28.82 -21.78
N ALA A 262 -12.42 -27.59 -21.58
CA ALA A 262 -11.56 -26.42 -21.74
C ALA A 262 -10.55 -26.30 -20.61
N PHE A 263 -9.33 -25.92 -20.96
CA PHE A 263 -8.26 -25.65 -20.01
C PHE A 263 -8.17 -24.15 -19.74
N ILE A 264 -8.13 -23.75 -18.47
CA ILE A 264 -7.94 -22.35 -18.07
C ILE A 264 -6.71 -22.20 -17.20
N LEU A 265 -5.77 -21.34 -17.62
CA LEU A 265 -4.63 -20.87 -16.83
C LEU A 265 -4.94 -19.45 -16.33
N ILE A 266 -4.82 -19.24 -15.03
CA ILE A 266 -5.03 -17.93 -14.40
C ILE A 266 -3.74 -17.54 -13.69
N SER A 267 -3.07 -16.50 -14.20
CA SER A 267 -1.84 -15.94 -13.63
C SER A 267 -2.15 -14.62 -12.92
N ASN A 268 -1.35 -14.31 -11.90
CA ASN A 268 -1.36 -12.98 -11.30
C ASN A 268 -0.54 -12.03 -12.18
N THR A 269 -1.00 -10.80 -12.32
CA THR A 269 -0.22 -9.71 -12.88
C THR A 269 -0.43 -8.47 -12.03
N SER A 270 0.64 -7.83 -11.64
CA SER A 270 0.63 -6.61 -10.83
C SER A 270 0.47 -5.35 -11.67
N GLU A 271 0.78 -5.44 -12.98
CA GLU A 271 0.74 -4.27 -13.85
C GLU A 271 0.08 -4.60 -15.18
N ILE A 272 -0.96 -3.83 -15.53
CA ILE A 272 -1.62 -3.83 -16.83
C ILE A 272 -1.78 -2.37 -17.24
N ILE A 273 -1.11 -1.99 -18.31
CA ILE A 273 -1.16 -0.64 -18.87
C ILE A 273 -2.09 -0.67 -20.09
N GLY A 274 -3.13 0.15 -20.10
CA GLY A 274 -4.04 0.22 -21.23
C GLY A 274 -5.44 0.70 -20.88
N LYS A 275 -6.28 0.90 -21.91
CA LYS A 275 -7.65 1.40 -21.75
C LYS A 275 -8.50 0.43 -20.92
N GLY A 276 -9.01 0.92 -19.78
CA GLY A 276 -9.82 0.13 -18.84
C GLY A 276 -9.05 -0.46 -17.65
N PHE A 277 -7.73 -0.23 -17.61
CA PHE A 277 -6.84 -0.52 -16.48
C PHE A 277 -6.13 0.78 -16.03
N HIS A 278 -4.88 0.70 -15.58
CA HIS A 278 -4.13 1.93 -15.26
C HIS A 278 -3.87 2.73 -16.55
N SER A 279 -4.23 4.03 -16.53
CA SER A 279 -3.86 4.96 -17.61
C SER A 279 -2.37 5.29 -17.50
N ILE A 280 -1.69 5.34 -18.65
CA ILE A 280 -0.34 5.88 -18.79
C ILE A 280 -0.27 7.30 -18.25
#